data_46704f16943d0fefb635e3d8727f7246
#
_entry.id   46704f16943d0fefb635e3d8727f7246
#
_cell.length_a   1.000
_cell.length_b   1.000
_cell.length_c   1.000
_cell.angle_alpha   90.00
_cell.angle_beta   90.00
_cell.angle_gamma   90.00
#
_symmetry.space_group_name_H-M   'P 1'
#
loop_
_entity.id
_entity.type
_entity.pdbx_description
1 polymer ?
#
loop_
_entity_poly.entity_id
_entity_poly.type
_entity_poly.pdbx_seq_one_letter_code
_entity_poly.pdbx_strand_id
1 'polypeptide(L)'
;EKILTLDGDTQPLATLQTTSFARAEGGFGGPRDGQPSPHRPPSRSPDHILRIATTPGQALLYGQSGDLNPLHAEPGTARAAGYERPILHGLCSFAICCRAVMATYCNFDPSRIQHHQVRFSAPVYPGETLAIALWKDGKTVSFEARVESRGITAIRNGLTLLTE
;
A
#
# COMPACT_ATOMS: atom_id res chain seq x y z
N GLU A 1 -4.17 -3.81 15.65
CA GLU A 1 -4.91 -4.88 14.95
C GLU A 1 -6.40 -4.61 15.02
N LYS A 2 -7.12 -4.85 13.91
CA LYS A 2 -8.59 -4.80 13.83
C LYS A 2 -9.07 -6.11 13.22
N ILE A 3 -10.05 -6.74 13.84
CA ILE A 3 -10.69 -7.97 13.37
C ILE A 3 -12.07 -7.59 12.84
N LEU A 4 -12.36 -7.98 11.61
CA LEU A 4 -13.67 -7.82 10.98
C LEU A 4 -14.39 -9.16 11.04
N THR A 5 -15.63 -9.15 11.54
CA THR A 5 -16.54 -10.31 11.55
C THR A 5 -17.84 -9.92 10.87
N LEU A 6 -18.58 -10.89 10.36
CA LEU A 6 -19.98 -10.67 9.98
C LEU A 6 -20.82 -10.58 11.25
N ASP A 7 -21.94 -9.83 11.16
CA ASP A 7 -22.87 -9.70 12.28
C ASP A 7 -23.43 -11.08 12.67
N GLY A 8 -23.28 -11.43 13.95
CA GLY A 8 -23.67 -12.74 14.49
C GLY A 8 -22.67 -13.87 14.25
N ASP A 9 -21.53 -13.63 13.60
CA ASP A 9 -20.47 -14.64 13.39
C ASP A 9 -19.32 -14.44 14.38
N THR A 10 -18.69 -15.53 14.82
CA THR A 10 -17.48 -15.54 15.67
C THR A 10 -16.21 -15.72 14.86
N GLN A 11 -16.31 -16.12 13.60
CA GLN A 11 -15.14 -16.32 12.74
C GLN A 11 -14.71 -15.00 12.09
N PRO A 12 -13.40 -14.67 12.10
CA PRO A 12 -12.91 -13.48 11.42
C PRO A 12 -13.12 -13.57 9.91
N LEU A 13 -13.76 -12.56 9.34
CA LEU A 13 -13.80 -12.36 7.90
C LEU A 13 -12.45 -11.85 7.39
N ALA A 14 -11.84 -10.93 8.13
CA ALA A 14 -10.51 -10.39 7.83
C ALA A 14 -9.84 -9.84 9.10
N THR A 15 -8.51 -9.86 9.09
CA THR A 15 -7.67 -9.20 10.11
C THR A 15 -6.85 -8.10 9.44
N LEU A 16 -6.98 -6.87 9.95
CA LEU A 16 -6.20 -5.72 9.49
C LEU A 16 -5.15 -5.38 10.55
N GLN A 17 -3.90 -5.27 10.11
CA GLN A 17 -2.78 -4.89 10.96
C GLN A 17 -2.10 -3.65 10.40
N THR A 18 -1.89 -2.63 11.24
CA THR A 18 -1.17 -1.42 10.88
C THR A 18 -0.07 -1.17 11.88
N THR A 19 1.13 -0.92 11.39
CA THR A 19 2.28 -0.47 12.19
C THR A 19 2.61 0.97 11.79
N SER A 20 2.59 1.87 12.76
CA SER A 20 2.94 3.28 12.58
C SER A 20 4.32 3.56 13.14
N PHE A 21 5.12 4.32 12.40
CA PHE A 21 6.39 4.84 12.89
C PHE A 21 6.18 6.27 13.39
N ALA A 22 6.20 6.44 14.72
CA ALA A 22 6.08 7.74 15.35
C ALA A 22 7.44 8.47 15.32
N ARG A 23 7.51 9.56 14.54
CA ARG A 23 8.73 10.38 14.41
C ARG A 23 8.86 11.26 15.64
N ALA A 24 10.09 11.41 16.13
CA ALA A 24 10.46 12.26 17.27
C ALA A 24 9.83 11.90 18.62
N GLU A 25 9.15 10.77 18.74
CA GLU A 25 8.53 10.28 19.99
C GLU A 25 9.30 9.11 20.63
N GLY A 26 10.55 8.90 20.22
CA GLY A 26 11.46 7.91 20.76
C GLY A 26 12.28 8.45 21.94
N GLY A 27 13.30 7.68 22.37
CA GLY A 27 14.26 8.10 23.39
C GLY A 27 13.85 7.76 24.82
N PHE A 28 12.72 7.07 25.04
CA PHE A 28 12.23 6.65 26.36
C PHE A 28 12.83 5.32 26.86
N GLY A 29 13.84 4.75 26.14
CA GLY A 29 14.53 3.52 26.58
C GLY A 29 13.82 2.22 26.20
N GLY A 30 12.86 2.23 25.28
CA GLY A 30 12.21 1.03 24.77
C GLY A 30 13.16 0.11 23.99
N PRO A 31 12.84 -1.20 23.83
CA PRO A 31 13.68 -2.14 23.10
C PRO A 31 13.84 -1.73 21.63
N ARG A 32 15.06 -1.88 21.10
CA ARG A 32 15.39 -1.54 19.71
C ARG A 32 15.27 -2.72 18.74
N ASP A 33 15.09 -3.90 19.26
CA ASP A 33 15.00 -5.20 18.57
C ASP A 33 13.64 -5.85 18.77
N GLY A 34 13.40 -6.98 18.12
CA GLY A 34 12.13 -7.70 18.17
C GLY A 34 11.13 -7.27 17.11
N GLN A 35 11.50 -6.33 16.21
CA GLN A 35 10.65 -6.00 15.05
C GLN A 35 10.66 -7.15 14.05
N PRO A 36 9.51 -7.55 13.48
CA PRO A 36 9.48 -8.52 12.39
C PRO A 36 10.35 -8.05 11.22
N SER A 37 11.15 -8.96 10.67
CA SER A 37 11.95 -8.64 9.48
C SER A 37 11.01 -8.31 8.31
N PRO A 38 11.22 -7.19 7.63
CA PRO A 38 10.38 -6.84 6.48
C PRO A 38 10.59 -7.86 5.34
N HIS A 39 9.52 -8.17 4.63
CA HIS A 39 9.60 -8.96 3.40
C HIS A 39 10.55 -8.29 2.40
N ARG A 40 11.36 -9.08 1.69
CA ARG A 40 12.28 -8.57 0.66
C ARG A 40 11.92 -9.18 -0.68
N PRO A 41 11.61 -8.36 -1.70
CA PRO A 41 11.49 -8.85 -3.06
C PRO A 41 12.77 -9.52 -3.55
N PRO A 42 12.70 -10.49 -4.48
CA PRO A 42 13.87 -11.12 -5.07
C PRO A 42 14.77 -10.12 -5.77
N SER A 43 16.09 -10.42 -5.83
CA SER A 43 17.06 -9.57 -6.52
C SER A 43 17.08 -9.75 -8.05
N ARG A 44 16.35 -10.73 -8.59
CA ARG A 44 16.19 -10.96 -10.03
C ARG A 44 15.30 -9.91 -10.68
N SER A 45 15.33 -9.83 -11.99
CA SER A 45 14.39 -9.00 -12.74
C SER A 45 12.93 -9.39 -12.42
N PRO A 46 11.99 -8.42 -12.38
CA PRO A 46 10.58 -8.70 -12.16
C PRO A 46 10.02 -9.54 -13.32
N ASP A 47 9.04 -10.38 -12.99
CA ASP A 47 8.33 -11.18 -13.98
C ASP A 47 7.39 -10.30 -14.82
N HIS A 48 6.79 -9.29 -14.17
CA HIS A 48 5.91 -8.31 -14.83
C HIS A 48 6.12 -6.91 -14.25
N ILE A 49 5.87 -5.90 -15.09
CA ILE A 49 5.76 -4.51 -14.67
C ILE A 49 4.46 -3.95 -15.23
N LEU A 50 3.53 -3.59 -14.34
CA LEU A 50 2.28 -2.93 -14.70
C LEU A 50 2.39 -1.44 -14.43
N ARG A 51 1.92 -0.63 -15.39
CA ARG A 51 1.83 0.83 -15.24
C ARG A 51 0.38 1.22 -15.04
N ILE A 52 0.09 1.82 -13.89
CA ILE A 52 -1.26 2.26 -13.54
C ILE A 52 -1.19 3.76 -13.25
N ALA A 53 -1.83 4.55 -14.12
CA ALA A 53 -1.96 5.97 -13.92
C ALA A 53 -3.06 6.26 -12.90
N THR A 54 -2.82 7.23 -12.00
CA THR A 54 -3.85 7.83 -11.16
C THR A 54 -4.40 9.08 -11.84
N THR A 55 -5.64 9.45 -11.55
CA THR A 55 -6.21 10.69 -12.05
C THR A 55 -5.87 11.87 -11.15
N PRO A 56 -5.87 13.13 -11.64
CA PRO A 56 -5.68 14.31 -10.80
C PRO A 56 -6.70 14.42 -9.65
N GLY A 57 -7.94 13.93 -9.85
CA GLY A 57 -8.99 13.89 -8.83
C GLY A 57 -9.02 12.60 -7.99
N GLN A 58 -8.04 11.70 -8.14
CA GLN A 58 -8.07 10.38 -7.50
C GLN A 58 -8.21 10.44 -5.97
N ALA A 59 -7.55 11.39 -5.33
CA ALA A 59 -7.63 11.54 -3.88
C ALA A 59 -9.03 11.99 -3.43
N LEU A 60 -9.64 12.93 -4.15
CA LEU A 60 -11.01 13.39 -3.85
C LEU A 60 -12.04 12.28 -4.04
N LEU A 61 -11.86 11.48 -5.10
CA LEU A 61 -12.73 10.32 -5.35
C LEU A 61 -12.56 9.28 -4.24
N TYR A 62 -11.32 8.93 -3.86
CA TYR A 62 -11.05 7.97 -2.80
C TYR A 62 -11.60 8.44 -1.44
N GLY A 63 -11.52 9.73 -1.14
CA GLY A 63 -12.06 10.32 0.09
C GLY A 63 -13.55 10.02 0.31
N GLN A 64 -14.34 9.83 -0.77
CA GLN A 64 -15.74 9.44 -0.67
C GLN A 64 -15.95 8.06 -0.04
N SER A 65 -14.89 7.25 0.07
CA SER A 65 -14.92 5.94 0.76
C SER A 65 -14.76 6.06 2.29
N GLY A 66 -14.77 7.29 2.83
CA GLY A 66 -14.80 7.54 4.29
C GLY A 66 -13.52 8.10 4.89
N ASP A 67 -12.47 8.35 4.12
CA ASP A 67 -11.24 9.02 4.60
C ASP A 67 -11.21 10.47 4.12
N LEU A 68 -11.80 11.37 4.91
CA LEU A 68 -11.90 12.81 4.64
C LEU A 68 -10.74 13.61 5.25
N ASN A 69 -9.59 12.99 5.53
CA ASN A 69 -8.43 13.71 6.04
C ASN A 69 -8.01 14.83 5.08
N PRO A 70 -7.97 16.11 5.55
CA PRO A 70 -7.68 17.27 4.71
C PRO A 70 -6.29 17.24 4.07
N LEU A 71 -5.38 16.41 4.55
CA LEU A 71 -4.05 16.16 3.95
C LEU A 71 -4.16 15.75 2.46
N HIS A 72 -5.25 15.12 2.09
CA HIS A 72 -5.49 14.58 0.75
C HIS A 72 -6.31 15.50 -0.16
N ALA A 73 -6.82 16.61 0.38
CA ALA A 73 -7.71 17.54 -0.33
C ALA A 73 -7.26 19.01 -0.25
N GLU A 74 -6.69 19.43 0.88
CA GLU A 74 -6.41 20.83 1.15
C GLU A 74 -4.92 21.17 0.97
N PRO A 75 -4.57 22.06 0.00
CA PRO A 75 -3.19 22.46 -0.24
C PRO A 75 -2.51 23.09 0.97
N GLY A 76 -3.24 23.83 1.81
CA GLY A 76 -2.72 24.44 3.03
C GLY A 76 -2.26 23.40 4.03
N THR A 77 -3.10 22.41 4.31
CA THR A 77 -2.82 21.31 5.21
C THR A 77 -1.65 20.44 4.70
N ALA A 78 -1.62 20.16 3.39
CA ALA A 78 -0.53 19.40 2.80
C ALA A 78 0.83 20.11 2.95
N ARG A 79 0.90 21.43 2.68
CA ARG A 79 2.12 22.23 2.86
C ARG A 79 2.55 22.30 4.33
N ALA A 80 1.62 22.47 5.25
CA ALA A 80 1.91 22.46 6.68
C ALA A 80 2.50 21.12 7.15
N ALA A 81 2.10 20.00 6.51
CA ALA A 81 2.64 18.67 6.75
C ALA A 81 3.96 18.39 5.98
N GLY A 82 4.51 19.36 5.25
CA GLY A 82 5.78 19.23 4.52
C GLY A 82 5.67 18.65 3.11
N TYR A 83 4.47 18.59 2.53
CA TYR A 83 4.24 18.14 1.15
C TYR A 83 4.02 19.33 0.21
N GLU A 84 4.42 19.20 -1.04
CA GLU A 84 4.23 20.23 -2.06
C GLU A 84 2.75 20.52 -2.34
N ARG A 85 1.93 19.49 -2.35
CA ARG A 85 0.49 19.51 -2.62
C ARG A 85 -0.20 18.31 -1.96
N PRO A 86 -1.55 18.25 -1.96
CA PRO A 86 -2.26 17.09 -1.42
C PRO A 86 -1.74 15.76 -1.99
N ILE A 87 -1.50 14.81 -1.09
CA ILE A 87 -1.00 13.49 -1.45
C ILE A 87 -2.15 12.50 -1.65
N LEU A 88 -1.92 11.45 -2.43
CA LEU A 88 -2.85 10.34 -2.53
C LEU A 88 -2.86 9.54 -1.22
N HIS A 89 -4.03 9.06 -0.82
CA HIS A 89 -4.18 8.16 0.33
C HIS A 89 -3.29 6.93 0.18
N GLY A 90 -2.62 6.57 1.26
CA GLY A 90 -1.78 5.36 1.27
C GLY A 90 -2.58 4.12 0.90
N LEU A 91 -3.79 3.96 1.47
CA LEU A 91 -4.65 2.81 1.17
C LEU A 91 -5.17 2.80 -0.27
N CYS A 92 -5.26 3.95 -0.96
CA CYS A 92 -5.53 3.96 -2.39
C CYS A 92 -4.36 3.35 -3.18
N SER A 93 -3.11 3.73 -2.86
CA SER A 93 -1.92 3.13 -3.47
C SER A 93 -1.78 1.64 -3.14
N PHE A 94 -2.15 1.23 -1.92
CA PHE A 94 -2.24 -0.17 -1.51
C PHE A 94 -3.21 -0.96 -2.39
N ALA A 95 -4.43 -0.43 -2.59
CA ALA A 95 -5.45 -1.06 -3.42
C ALA A 95 -5.04 -1.13 -4.90
N ILE A 96 -4.33 -0.11 -5.42
CA ILE A 96 -3.77 -0.12 -6.78
C ILE A 96 -2.76 -1.26 -6.95
N CYS A 97 -1.88 -1.49 -5.96
CA CYS A 97 -0.95 -2.62 -5.99
C CYS A 97 -1.67 -3.97 -5.91
N CYS A 98 -2.68 -4.10 -5.04
CA CYS A 98 -3.52 -5.29 -4.97
C CYS A 98 -4.21 -5.57 -6.31
N ARG A 99 -4.79 -4.55 -6.94
CA ARG A 99 -5.38 -4.65 -8.27
C ARG A 99 -4.39 -5.14 -9.33
N ALA A 100 -3.13 -4.68 -9.28
CA ALA A 100 -2.09 -5.14 -10.21
C ALA A 100 -1.82 -6.64 -10.04
N VAL A 101 -1.72 -7.13 -8.80
CA VAL A 101 -1.56 -8.56 -8.51
C VAL A 101 -2.78 -9.36 -8.98
N MET A 102 -3.99 -8.88 -8.69
CA MET A 102 -5.24 -9.52 -9.09
C MET A 102 -5.37 -9.61 -10.61
N ALA A 103 -5.03 -8.54 -11.34
CA ALA A 103 -5.07 -8.53 -12.81
C ALA A 103 -4.08 -9.53 -13.41
N THR A 104 -2.89 -9.67 -12.81
CA THR A 104 -1.81 -10.49 -13.37
C THR A 104 -1.97 -11.97 -13.04
N TYR A 105 -2.42 -12.30 -11.82
CA TYR A 105 -2.33 -13.67 -11.32
C TYR A 105 -3.66 -14.28 -10.87
N CYS A 106 -4.71 -13.47 -10.70
CA CYS A 106 -5.97 -13.92 -10.13
C CYS A 106 -7.18 -13.79 -11.07
N ASN A 107 -6.98 -13.26 -12.28
CA ASN A 107 -8.10 -12.94 -13.18
C ASN A 107 -9.20 -12.09 -12.50
N PHE A 108 -8.78 -11.14 -11.66
CA PHE A 108 -9.64 -10.28 -10.83
C PHE A 108 -10.53 -11.02 -9.82
N ASP A 109 -10.24 -12.27 -9.51
CA ASP A 109 -10.94 -13.01 -8.46
C ASP A 109 -10.34 -12.67 -7.08
N PRO A 110 -11.05 -11.92 -6.21
CA PRO A 110 -10.55 -11.53 -4.90
C PRO A 110 -10.42 -12.69 -3.93
N SER A 111 -11.15 -13.81 -4.13
CA SER A 111 -11.06 -15.00 -3.28
C SER A 111 -9.69 -15.67 -3.32
N ARG A 112 -8.89 -15.32 -4.34
CA ARG A 112 -7.53 -15.81 -4.50
C ARG A 112 -6.49 -15.01 -3.71
N ILE A 113 -6.88 -13.95 -3.03
CA ILE A 113 -5.99 -13.17 -2.15
C ILE A 113 -6.21 -13.62 -0.70
N GLN A 114 -5.22 -14.28 -0.13
CA GLN A 114 -5.23 -14.67 1.29
C GLN A 114 -4.65 -13.56 2.19
N HIS A 115 -3.60 -12.87 1.72
CA HIS A 115 -2.90 -11.83 2.47
C HIS A 115 -2.34 -10.79 1.51
N HIS A 116 -2.36 -9.53 1.93
CA HIS A 116 -1.72 -8.43 1.18
C HIS A 116 -1.13 -7.42 2.16
N GLN A 117 0.15 -7.10 2.01
CA GLN A 117 0.84 -6.14 2.86
C GLN A 117 1.81 -5.26 2.08
N VAL A 118 2.07 -4.07 2.59
CA VAL A 118 3.01 -3.11 2.02
C VAL A 118 3.74 -2.32 3.11
N ARG A 119 4.82 -1.67 2.70
CA ARG A 119 5.43 -0.56 3.44
C ARG A 119 5.34 0.71 2.59
N PHE A 120 4.71 1.74 3.12
CA PHE A 120 4.71 3.08 2.53
C PHE A 120 6.08 3.74 2.77
N SER A 121 6.75 4.17 1.70
CA SER A 121 8.11 4.72 1.77
C SER A 121 8.23 6.13 1.20
N ALA A 122 7.32 6.55 0.34
CA ALA A 122 7.24 7.92 -0.18
C ALA A 122 5.80 8.27 -0.56
N PRO A 123 5.43 9.56 -0.57
CA PRO A 123 4.11 10.00 -1.01
C PRO A 123 3.91 9.77 -2.51
N VAL A 124 2.67 9.51 -2.90
CA VAL A 124 2.20 9.53 -4.28
C VAL A 124 1.31 10.76 -4.44
N TYR A 125 1.47 11.50 -5.51
CA TYR A 125 0.60 12.63 -5.82
C TYR A 125 -0.48 12.20 -6.84
N PRO A 126 -1.72 12.66 -6.69
CA PRO A 126 -2.75 12.46 -7.71
C PRO A 126 -2.27 12.90 -9.10
N GLY A 127 -2.52 12.07 -10.11
CA GLY A 127 -2.05 12.25 -11.48
C GLY A 127 -0.73 11.55 -11.81
N GLU A 128 -0.03 10.99 -10.82
CA GLU A 128 1.20 10.22 -11.06
C GLU A 128 0.90 8.79 -11.50
N THR A 129 1.81 8.23 -12.29
CA THR A 129 1.78 6.83 -12.73
C THR A 129 2.66 5.98 -11.81
N LEU A 130 2.09 4.88 -11.32
CA LEU A 130 2.80 3.85 -10.58
C LEU A 130 3.24 2.73 -11.52
N ALA A 131 4.54 2.49 -11.60
CA ALA A 131 5.11 1.29 -12.19
C ALA A 131 5.27 0.23 -11.09
N ILE A 132 4.48 -0.83 -11.19
CA ILE A 132 4.39 -1.89 -10.19
C ILE A 132 5.13 -3.11 -10.72
N ALA A 133 6.28 -3.39 -10.13
CA ALA A 133 7.09 -4.56 -10.43
C ALA A 133 6.61 -5.75 -9.59
N LEU A 134 6.39 -6.89 -10.22
CA LEU A 134 5.87 -8.11 -9.62
C LEU A 134 6.85 -9.27 -9.81
N TRP A 135 7.07 -10.04 -8.74
CA TRP A 135 7.84 -11.28 -8.72
C TRP A 135 6.98 -12.39 -8.12
N LYS A 136 6.82 -13.51 -8.82
CA LYS A 136 6.03 -14.65 -8.33
C LYS A 136 6.92 -15.85 -8.05
N ASP A 137 6.84 -16.36 -6.82
CA ASP A 137 7.49 -17.58 -6.37
C ASP A 137 6.44 -18.46 -5.65
N GLY A 138 5.95 -19.48 -6.35
CA GLY A 138 4.84 -20.32 -5.87
C GLY A 138 3.57 -19.51 -5.62
N LYS A 139 3.09 -19.51 -4.38
CA LYS A 139 1.91 -18.73 -3.93
C LYS A 139 2.26 -17.30 -3.51
N THR A 140 3.53 -16.97 -3.42
CA THR A 140 4.02 -15.67 -2.99
C THR A 140 4.20 -14.76 -4.18
N VAL A 141 3.59 -13.56 -4.13
CA VAL A 141 3.85 -12.47 -5.05
C VAL A 141 4.51 -11.34 -4.28
N SER A 142 5.78 -11.10 -4.55
CA SER A 142 6.51 -9.92 -4.07
C SER A 142 6.26 -8.76 -5.00
N PHE A 143 6.22 -7.53 -4.48
CA PHE A 143 6.07 -6.36 -5.35
C PHE A 143 6.65 -5.08 -4.75
N GLU A 144 6.96 -4.14 -5.63
CA GLU A 144 7.29 -2.76 -5.31
C GLU A 144 6.57 -1.83 -6.30
N ALA A 145 6.21 -0.63 -5.86
CA ALA A 145 5.64 0.38 -6.75
C ALA A 145 6.51 1.64 -6.77
N ARG A 146 6.90 2.04 -7.98
CA ARG A 146 7.72 3.22 -8.25
C ARG A 146 6.89 4.30 -8.92
N VAL A 147 7.01 5.53 -8.47
CA VAL A 147 6.48 6.70 -9.19
C VAL A 147 7.39 6.99 -10.39
N GLU A 148 6.89 6.81 -11.60
CA GLU A 148 7.73 6.92 -12.81
C GLU A 148 8.33 8.31 -12.98
N SER A 149 7.52 9.36 -12.85
CA SER A 149 7.94 10.75 -13.09
C SER A 149 9.04 11.23 -12.15
N ARG A 150 9.07 10.75 -10.91
CA ARG A 150 10.06 11.13 -9.91
C ARG A 150 11.15 10.09 -9.68
N GLY A 151 11.02 8.90 -10.25
CA GLY A 151 11.97 7.82 -10.10
C GLY A 151 12.13 7.30 -8.67
N ILE A 152 11.13 7.49 -7.80
CA ILE A 152 11.18 7.08 -6.38
C ILE A 152 10.29 5.87 -6.13
N THR A 153 10.67 5.01 -5.18
CA THR A 153 9.85 3.88 -4.75
C THR A 153 8.90 4.34 -3.65
N ALA A 154 7.59 4.35 -3.95
CA ALA A 154 6.55 4.75 -3.01
C ALA A 154 6.06 3.59 -2.13
N ILE A 155 6.01 2.39 -2.68
CA ILE A 155 5.63 1.15 -1.99
C ILE A 155 6.81 0.20 -2.02
N ARG A 156 7.22 -0.28 -0.84
CA ARG A 156 8.30 -1.27 -0.64
C ARG A 156 7.80 -2.50 0.11
N ASN A 157 8.57 -3.55 0.06
CA ASN A 157 8.36 -4.76 0.85
C ASN A 157 6.97 -5.36 0.66
N GLY A 158 6.38 -5.15 -0.51
CA GLY A 158 5.06 -5.64 -0.87
C GLY A 158 5.04 -7.17 -0.93
N LEU A 159 4.05 -7.76 -0.31
CA LEU A 159 3.81 -9.20 -0.30
C LEU A 159 2.33 -9.48 -0.46
N THR A 160 2.00 -10.36 -1.39
CA THR A 160 0.68 -10.99 -1.50
C THR A 160 0.84 -12.49 -1.39
N LEU A 161 0.03 -13.13 -0.56
CA LEU A 161 -0.12 -14.58 -0.55
C LEU A 161 -1.39 -14.94 -1.31
N LEU A 162 -1.26 -15.83 -2.28
CA LEU A 162 -2.37 -16.35 -3.05
C LEU A 162 -2.87 -17.65 -2.43
N THR A 163 -4.18 -17.89 -2.54
CA THR A 163 -4.78 -19.21 -2.30
C THR A 163 -4.35 -20.20 -3.39
N GLU A 164 -4.79 -21.44 -3.28
CA GLU A 164 -4.60 -22.46 -4.33
C GLU A 164 -5.45 -22.20 -5.56
#